data_661683bba3848d3384bee91b615443b1
#
_entry.id   661683bba3848d3384bee91b615443b1
#
_cell.length_a   1.000
_cell.length_b   1.000
_cell.length_c   1.000
_cell.angle_alpha   90.00
_cell.angle_beta   90.00
_cell.angle_gamma   90.00
#
_symmetry.space_group_name_H-M   'P 1'
#
loop_
_entity.id
_entity.type
_entity.pdbx_description
1 polymer ?
#
loop_
_entity_poly.entity_id
_entity_poly.type
_entity_poly.pdbx_seq_one_letter_code
_entity_poly.pdbx_strand_id
1 'polypeptide(L)'
;MYKAPKMRFAPRRIAEIPFRGTIAAGVFNTLVSGRIAYPFRITEVKMIFTDDANNWIRHGWYVGRNRSQPTTGPPTGVNIFGRESPVADFVGKAIIRVVPCNIEYPEGGMIIHFYTQNSGPYAYERNASCTIEAM
;
A
#
# COMPACT_ATOMS: atom_id res chain seq x y z
N MET A 1 -37.23 -31.39 -10.17
CA MET A 1 -36.59 -30.68 -9.07
C MET A 1 -35.92 -29.41 -9.57
N TYR A 2 -36.37 -28.28 -9.11
CA TYR A 2 -35.80 -27.03 -9.49
C TYR A 2 -34.41 -26.86 -8.86
N LYS A 3 -33.39 -26.75 -9.69
CA LYS A 3 -32.10 -26.28 -9.21
C LYS A 3 -32.06 -24.76 -9.40
N ALA A 4 -32.07 -24.05 -8.31
CA ALA A 4 -31.78 -22.65 -8.36
C ALA A 4 -30.49 -22.46 -9.16
N PRO A 5 -30.46 -21.55 -10.15
CA PRO A 5 -29.21 -21.23 -10.82
C PRO A 5 -28.24 -20.86 -9.73
N LYS A 6 -27.09 -21.50 -9.75
CA LYS A 6 -26.00 -21.09 -8.87
C LYS A 6 -25.80 -19.60 -9.08
N MET A 7 -26.20 -18.84 -8.10
CA MET A 7 -25.89 -17.44 -8.09
C MET A 7 -24.39 -17.32 -8.24
N ARG A 8 -23.98 -16.90 -9.43
CA ARG A 8 -22.57 -16.73 -9.76
C ARG A 8 -22.04 -15.41 -9.23
N PHE A 9 -22.54 -15.01 -8.10
CA PHE A 9 -21.84 -14.04 -7.31
C PHE A 9 -20.81 -14.80 -6.51
N ALA A 10 -19.64 -15.00 -7.11
CA ALA A 10 -18.50 -15.20 -6.28
C ALA A 10 -18.51 -14.05 -5.29
N PRO A 11 -18.57 -14.31 -3.98
CA PRO A 11 -18.46 -13.22 -3.03
C PRO A 11 -17.22 -12.44 -3.40
N ARG A 12 -17.37 -11.13 -3.57
CA ARG A 12 -16.24 -10.27 -3.78
C ARG A 12 -15.24 -10.55 -2.68
N ARG A 13 -14.10 -11.09 -3.05
CA ARG A 13 -13.02 -11.29 -2.11
C ARG A 13 -12.32 -9.97 -1.95
N ILE A 14 -12.72 -9.28 -0.91
CA ILE A 14 -12.08 -8.03 -0.50
C ILE A 14 -11.15 -8.35 0.65
N ALA A 15 -9.93 -7.90 0.55
CA ALA A 15 -8.93 -8.04 1.60
C ALA A 15 -8.35 -6.67 1.91
N GLU A 16 -8.20 -6.38 3.18
CA GLU A 16 -7.48 -5.21 3.66
C GLU A 16 -6.12 -5.66 4.18
N ILE A 17 -5.06 -5.18 3.54
CA ILE A 17 -3.70 -5.53 3.88
C ILE A 17 -3.12 -4.43 4.76
N PRO A 18 -2.82 -4.71 6.04
CA PRO A 18 -2.26 -3.71 6.94
C PRO A 18 -0.76 -3.57 6.74
N PHE A 19 -0.29 -2.34 6.91
CA PHE A 19 1.12 -2.00 6.94
C PHE A 19 1.38 -1.18 8.19
N ARG A 20 1.97 -1.81 9.19
CA ARG A 20 2.24 -1.22 10.50
C ARG A 20 3.67 -1.52 10.93
N GLY A 21 4.23 -0.63 11.68
CA GLY A 21 5.54 -0.80 12.28
C GLY A 21 6.23 0.53 12.55
N THR A 22 7.15 0.48 13.49
CA THR A 22 7.94 1.64 13.88
C THR A 22 9.05 1.87 12.86
N ILE A 23 9.23 3.11 12.46
CA ILE A 23 10.36 3.55 11.65
C ILE A 23 11.20 4.54 12.47
N ALA A 24 12.49 4.26 12.59
CA ALA A 24 13.40 5.11 13.34
C ALA A 24 13.61 6.47 12.68
N ALA A 25 14.02 7.45 13.46
CA ALA A 25 14.37 8.77 12.97
C ALA A 25 15.42 8.71 11.86
N GLY A 26 15.23 9.45 10.79
CA GLY A 26 16.16 9.52 9.67
C GLY A 26 16.25 8.26 8.81
N VAL A 27 15.37 7.30 9.00
CA VAL A 27 15.39 6.02 8.30
C VAL A 27 14.37 6.04 7.16
N PHE A 28 14.74 5.40 6.06
CA PHE A 28 13.86 5.13 4.93
C PHE A 28 13.77 3.63 4.78
N ASN A 29 12.57 3.06 4.78
CA ASN A 29 12.42 1.65 4.56
C ASN A 29 11.07 1.27 3.96
N THR A 30 10.97 0.03 3.51
CA THR A 30 9.79 -0.50 2.83
C THR A 30 9.24 -1.69 3.61
N LEU A 31 7.95 -1.65 3.87
CA LEU A 31 7.19 -2.83 4.28
C LEU A 31 6.61 -3.50 3.04
N VAL A 32 6.59 -4.82 3.04
CA VAL A 32 6.08 -5.58 1.90
C VAL A 32 4.91 -6.47 2.33
N SER A 33 3.96 -6.63 1.44
CA SER A 33 2.89 -7.62 1.61
C SER A 33 3.40 -9.03 1.32
N GLY A 34 2.58 -10.03 1.62
CA GLY A 34 2.75 -11.33 0.99
C GLY A 34 2.52 -11.24 -0.53
N ARG A 35 3.00 -12.25 -1.25
CA ARG A 35 2.73 -12.35 -2.69
C ARG A 35 1.25 -12.66 -2.91
N ILE A 36 0.61 -11.85 -3.74
CA ILE A 36 -0.80 -12.03 -4.10
C ILE A 36 -0.84 -12.90 -5.35
N ALA A 37 -1.22 -14.17 -5.18
CA ALA A 37 -1.08 -15.18 -6.24
C ALA A 37 -2.17 -15.10 -7.31
N TYR A 38 -3.17 -14.29 -7.14
CA TYR A 38 -4.34 -14.20 -8.03
C TYR A 38 -4.46 -12.81 -8.64
N PRO A 39 -5.20 -12.66 -9.76
CA PRO A 39 -5.52 -11.34 -10.29
C PRO A 39 -6.32 -10.52 -9.29
N PHE A 40 -5.99 -9.24 -9.18
CA PHE A 40 -6.65 -8.36 -8.22
C PHE A 40 -6.64 -6.91 -8.72
N ARG A 41 -7.44 -6.09 -8.08
CA ARG A 41 -7.38 -4.64 -8.22
C ARG A 41 -7.18 -3.99 -6.86
N ILE A 42 -6.46 -2.90 -6.83
CA ILE A 42 -6.37 -2.04 -5.65
C ILE A 42 -7.52 -1.05 -5.75
N THR A 43 -8.35 -1.01 -4.72
CA THR A 43 -9.52 -0.13 -4.69
C THR A 43 -9.34 1.06 -3.77
N GLU A 44 -8.43 0.97 -2.81
CA GLU A 44 -8.21 2.04 -1.85
C GLU A 44 -6.87 1.86 -1.15
N VAL A 45 -6.21 2.97 -0.85
CA VAL A 45 -5.15 3.01 0.15
C VAL A 45 -5.54 3.98 1.24
N LYS A 46 -5.16 3.67 2.46
CA LYS A 46 -5.47 4.49 3.64
C LYS A 46 -4.20 4.68 4.45
N MET A 47 -3.94 5.92 4.83
CA MET A 47 -2.79 6.27 5.65
C MET A 47 -3.24 7.14 6.80
N ILE A 48 -2.86 6.78 8.02
CA ILE A 48 -3.16 7.56 9.21
C ILE A 48 -1.89 8.31 9.61
N PHE A 49 -1.94 9.63 9.45
CA PHE A 49 -0.89 10.51 9.91
C PHE A 49 -1.31 11.08 11.26
N THR A 50 -0.65 10.69 12.31
CA THR A 50 -0.88 11.22 13.65
C THR A 50 -0.24 12.60 13.79
N ASP A 51 -0.50 13.29 14.91
CA ASP A 51 0.04 14.64 15.13
C ASP A 51 1.57 14.67 15.12
N ASP A 52 2.21 13.63 15.65
CA ASP A 52 3.66 13.49 15.70
C ASP A 52 4.30 13.20 14.35
N ALA A 53 3.52 12.90 13.31
CA ALA A 53 4.05 12.83 11.95
C ALA A 53 4.62 14.17 11.48
N ASN A 54 3.98 15.26 11.86
CA ASN A 54 4.43 16.64 11.72
C ASN A 54 5.02 16.98 10.33
N ASN A 55 4.44 16.43 9.27
CA ASN A 55 4.91 16.55 7.89
C ASN A 55 6.33 16.03 7.64
N TRP A 56 6.93 15.31 8.58
CA TRP A 56 8.22 14.65 8.40
C TRP A 56 8.10 13.26 7.79
N ILE A 57 6.92 12.69 7.83
CA ILE A 57 6.65 11.33 7.36
C ILE A 57 6.11 11.40 5.94
N ARG A 58 6.76 10.66 5.06
CA ARG A 58 6.37 10.56 3.66
C ARG A 58 6.15 9.11 3.30
N HIS A 59 4.95 8.80 2.78
CA HIS A 59 4.58 7.46 2.37
C HIS A 59 4.44 7.37 0.85
N GLY A 60 4.93 6.29 0.28
CA GLY A 60 4.74 5.95 -1.12
C GLY A 60 4.27 4.52 -1.29
N TRP A 61 3.52 4.28 -2.36
CA TRP A 61 2.96 2.97 -2.67
C TRP A 61 3.51 2.47 -3.99
N TYR A 62 4.08 1.26 -3.95
CA TYR A 62 4.67 0.63 -5.12
C TYR A 62 4.15 -0.79 -5.27
N VAL A 63 4.12 -1.30 -6.49
CA VAL A 63 3.79 -2.69 -6.77
C VAL A 63 4.85 -3.28 -7.67
N GLY A 64 5.30 -4.46 -7.32
CA GLY A 64 6.31 -5.17 -8.08
C GLY A 64 6.32 -6.66 -7.74
N ARG A 65 7.36 -7.35 -8.20
CA ARG A 65 7.47 -8.80 -8.03
C ARG A 65 8.55 -9.22 -7.05
N ASN A 66 9.42 -8.31 -6.66
CA ASN A 66 10.55 -8.60 -5.78
C ASN A 66 10.18 -8.37 -4.32
N ARG A 67 10.34 -9.37 -3.50
CA ARG A 67 10.13 -9.26 -2.06
C ARG A 67 11.30 -8.57 -1.37
N SER A 68 12.51 -8.80 -1.85
CA SER A 68 13.71 -8.16 -1.32
C SER A 68 13.78 -6.73 -1.82
N GLN A 69 13.88 -5.78 -0.91
CA GLN A 69 13.86 -4.36 -1.20
C GLN A 69 15.16 -3.68 -0.76
N PRO A 70 15.55 -2.57 -1.42
CA PRO A 70 16.69 -1.80 -0.97
C PRO A 70 16.49 -1.32 0.47
N THR A 71 17.57 -1.26 1.23
CA THR A 71 17.56 -0.73 2.61
C THR A 71 17.64 0.79 2.64
N THR A 72 18.00 1.39 1.52
CA THR A 72 18.08 2.84 1.34
C THR A 72 17.42 3.22 0.02
N GLY A 73 16.59 4.26 0.06
CA GLY A 73 15.91 4.75 -1.12
C GLY A 73 14.61 4.01 -1.44
N PRO A 74 13.96 4.37 -2.54
CA PRO A 74 12.66 3.84 -2.92
C PRO A 74 12.72 2.34 -3.24
N PRO A 75 11.58 1.64 -3.08
CA PRO A 75 11.50 0.23 -3.45
C PRO A 75 11.59 0.02 -4.95
N THR A 76 11.88 -1.21 -5.34
CA THR A 76 11.71 -1.64 -6.73
C THR A 76 10.21 -1.74 -7.04
N GLY A 77 9.88 -1.65 -8.32
CA GLY A 77 8.50 -1.69 -8.76
C GLY A 77 7.99 -0.34 -9.24
N VAL A 78 6.71 -0.27 -9.53
CA VAL A 78 6.07 0.91 -10.08
C VAL A 78 5.33 1.66 -8.99
N ASN A 79 5.61 2.96 -8.86
CA ASN A 79 4.82 3.84 -8.00
C ASN A 79 3.40 3.97 -8.59
N ILE A 80 2.42 3.49 -7.87
CA ILE A 80 1.05 3.38 -8.40
C ILE A 80 0.33 4.71 -8.53
N PHE A 81 0.82 5.75 -7.88
CA PHE A 81 0.28 7.11 -7.97
C PHE A 81 1.20 8.07 -8.72
N GLY A 82 2.33 7.60 -9.19
CA GLY A 82 3.38 8.42 -9.80
C GLY A 82 3.43 8.34 -11.33
N ARG A 83 2.33 8.59 -12.01
CA ARG A 83 2.30 8.47 -13.48
C ARG A 83 3.21 9.45 -14.20
N GLU A 84 3.36 10.64 -13.69
CA GLU A 84 4.11 11.73 -14.35
C GLU A 84 5.28 12.22 -13.51
N SER A 85 5.31 11.85 -12.26
CA SER A 85 6.40 12.16 -11.36
C SER A 85 6.94 10.87 -10.76
N PRO A 86 8.25 10.67 -10.70
CA PRO A 86 8.82 9.49 -10.06
C PRO A 86 8.53 9.42 -8.55
N VAL A 87 7.93 10.46 -8.00
CA VAL A 87 7.67 10.55 -6.55
C VAL A 87 6.28 11.13 -6.32
N ALA A 88 5.26 10.28 -6.33
CA ALA A 88 3.95 10.64 -5.80
C ALA A 88 3.82 10.09 -4.40
N ASP A 89 4.33 10.84 -3.44
CA ASP A 89 4.30 10.48 -2.04
C ASP A 89 3.28 11.32 -1.28
N PHE A 90 2.79 10.76 -0.19
CA PHE A 90 1.82 11.40 0.68
C PHE A 90 2.50 11.84 1.97
N VAL A 91 2.28 13.09 2.34
CA VAL A 91 2.82 13.71 3.54
C VAL A 91 1.65 14.26 4.35
N GLY A 92 1.73 14.21 5.66
CA GLY A 92 0.63 14.71 6.47
C GLY A 92 0.97 14.93 7.94
N LYS A 93 0.01 15.52 8.63
CA LYS A 93 0.00 15.74 10.06
C LYS A 93 -1.45 15.73 10.55
N ALA A 94 -1.72 14.92 11.57
CA ALA A 94 -3.05 14.83 12.19
C ALA A 94 -4.18 14.66 11.16
N ILE A 95 -3.98 13.80 10.16
CA ILE A 95 -4.93 13.58 9.08
C ILE A 95 -5.01 12.11 8.71
N ILE A 96 -6.20 11.67 8.33
CA ILE A 96 -6.41 10.37 7.71
C ILE A 96 -6.58 10.62 6.22
N ARG A 97 -5.70 10.02 5.42
CA ARG A 97 -5.77 10.07 3.97
C ARG A 97 -6.36 8.78 3.45
N VAL A 98 -7.49 8.90 2.77
CA VAL A 98 -8.13 7.79 2.08
C VAL A 98 -8.10 8.12 0.60
N VAL A 99 -7.43 7.28 -0.18
CA VAL A 99 -7.27 7.51 -1.62
C VAL A 99 -7.97 6.37 -2.35
N PRO A 100 -9.20 6.58 -2.84
CA PRO A 100 -9.86 5.60 -3.67
C PRO A 100 -9.17 5.52 -5.03
N CYS A 101 -9.10 4.32 -5.57
CA CYS A 101 -8.48 4.08 -6.86
C CYS A 101 -9.05 2.83 -7.51
N ASN A 102 -8.63 2.54 -8.71
CA ASN A 102 -8.98 1.33 -9.43
C ASN A 102 -7.80 0.92 -10.29
N ILE A 103 -6.85 0.23 -9.66
CA ILE A 103 -5.62 -0.17 -10.32
C ILE A 103 -5.61 -1.68 -10.43
N GLU A 104 -5.69 -2.17 -11.66
CA GLU A 104 -5.83 -3.59 -11.95
C GLU A 104 -4.49 -4.26 -12.20
N TYR A 105 -4.35 -5.46 -11.64
CA TYR A 105 -3.23 -6.35 -11.87
C TYR A 105 -3.79 -7.70 -12.34
N PRO A 106 -4.02 -7.84 -13.65
CA PRO A 106 -4.63 -9.06 -14.20
C PRO A 106 -3.72 -10.28 -14.10
N GLU A 107 -2.45 -10.08 -13.86
CA GLU A 107 -1.50 -11.15 -13.62
C GLU A 107 -1.30 -11.30 -12.12
N GLY A 108 -1.33 -12.53 -11.63
CA GLY A 108 -1.00 -12.79 -10.24
C GLY A 108 0.50 -12.67 -9.96
N GLY A 109 0.88 -12.82 -8.69
CA GLY A 109 2.29 -12.84 -8.29
C GLY A 109 2.85 -11.48 -7.91
N MET A 110 2.02 -10.50 -7.68
CA MET A 110 2.43 -9.16 -7.28
C MET A 110 2.59 -9.02 -5.78
N ILE A 111 3.45 -8.12 -5.39
CA ILE A 111 3.71 -7.72 -4.00
C ILE A 111 3.49 -6.22 -3.89
N ILE A 112 2.78 -5.81 -2.85
CA ILE A 112 2.56 -4.39 -2.55
C ILE A 112 3.66 -3.92 -1.61
N HIS A 113 4.29 -2.81 -1.97
CA HIS A 113 5.38 -2.19 -1.22
C HIS A 113 4.90 -0.87 -0.64
N PHE A 114 5.00 -0.74 0.66
CA PHE A 114 4.69 0.49 1.37
C PHE A 114 5.98 1.14 1.85
N TYR A 115 6.38 2.19 1.16
CA TYR A 115 7.62 2.90 1.41
C TYR A 115 7.39 4.07 2.33
N THR A 116 8.26 4.22 3.32
CA THR A 116 8.20 5.34 4.26
C THR A 116 9.57 6.00 4.38
N GLN A 117 9.55 7.32 4.34
CA GLN A 117 10.69 8.16 4.68
C GLN A 117 10.36 8.91 5.96
N ASN A 118 11.17 8.72 6.99
CA ASN A 118 11.07 9.49 8.22
C ASN A 118 12.23 10.49 8.26
N SER A 119 11.94 11.73 7.89
CA SER A 119 12.91 12.84 7.91
C SER A 119 12.93 13.58 9.25
N GLY A 120 12.13 13.14 10.21
CA GLY A 120 12.03 13.77 11.52
C GLY A 120 13.06 13.28 12.52
N PRO A 121 13.12 13.93 13.68
CA PRO A 121 14.10 13.61 14.73
C PRO A 121 13.66 12.49 15.66
N TYR A 122 12.47 11.94 15.49
CA TYR A 122 11.88 10.92 16.38
C TYR A 122 11.44 9.69 15.60
N ALA A 123 11.43 8.54 16.26
CA ALA A 123 10.79 7.35 15.73
C ALA A 123 9.28 7.59 15.52
N TYR A 124 8.70 6.94 14.53
CA TYR A 124 7.29 7.10 14.18
C TYR A 124 6.63 5.74 13.99
N GLU A 125 5.43 5.58 14.55
CA GLU A 125 4.62 4.39 14.36
C GLU A 125 3.75 4.54 13.11
N ARG A 126 4.05 3.76 12.07
CA ARG A 126 3.29 3.75 10.83
C ARG A 126 1.98 3.02 11.00
N ASN A 127 0.93 3.51 10.36
CA ASN A 127 -0.36 2.85 10.28
C ASN A 127 -1.00 3.14 8.92
N ALA A 128 -1.06 2.13 8.09
CA ALA A 128 -1.65 2.24 6.76
C ALA A 128 -2.26 0.91 6.35
N SER A 129 -3.10 0.95 5.33
CA SER A 129 -3.69 -0.25 4.74
C SER A 129 -3.93 -0.08 3.26
N CYS A 130 -3.94 -1.20 2.56
CA CYS A 130 -4.29 -1.27 1.14
C CYS A 130 -5.43 -2.26 1.00
N THR A 131 -6.52 -1.82 0.40
CA THR A 131 -7.68 -2.67 0.12
C THR A 131 -7.61 -3.16 -1.29
N ILE A 132 -7.69 -4.47 -1.45
CA ILE A 132 -7.71 -5.14 -2.74
C ILE A 132 -8.99 -5.94 -2.92
N GLU A 133 -9.38 -6.12 -4.16
CA GLU A 133 -10.51 -6.96 -4.57
C GLU A 133 -10.01 -7.97 -5.59
N ALA A 134 -10.30 -9.26 -5.35
CA ALA A 134 -9.96 -10.31 -6.32
C ALA A 134 -10.76 -10.10 -7.61
N MET A 135 -10.12 -10.31 -8.70
CA MET A 135 -10.72 -10.18 -10.03
C MET A 135 -11.20 -11.54 -10.55
#